data_50e6c9b6c8ddea38190d612f21bb014f
#
_entry.id   50e6c9b6c8ddea38190d612f21bb014f
#
_cell.length_a   1.000
_cell.length_b   1.000
_cell.length_c   1.000
_cell.angle_alpha   90.00
_cell.angle_beta   90.00
_cell.angle_gamma   90.00
#
_symmetry.space_group_name_H-M   'P 1'
#
loop_
_entity.id
_entity.type
_entity.pdbx_description
1 polymer ?
#
loop_
_entity_poly.entity_id
_entity_poly.type
_entity_poly.pdbx_seq_one_letter_code
_entity_poly.pdbx_strand_id
1 'polypeptide(L)'
;MEKTVTIELFGQPHTFKANSEVTKEQEVADLLVKEVARVENQQSEQSSNISKLAILMLAALNIANENMELKRNYSEFLRDVTNRTSKLIHTLDVTVQ
;
A
#
# COMPACT_ATOMS: atom_id res chain seq x y z
N MET A 1 17.54 1.12 -22.96
CA MET A 1 17.94 0.51 -21.67
C MET A 1 16.73 -0.16 -21.04
N GLU A 2 16.89 -1.43 -20.71
CA GLU A 2 15.86 -2.11 -19.96
C GLU A 2 15.96 -1.71 -18.51
N LYS A 3 14.86 -1.25 -17.97
CA LYS A 3 14.77 -0.94 -16.53
C LYS A 3 14.32 -2.20 -15.81
N THR A 4 15.00 -2.56 -14.75
CA THR A 4 14.67 -3.75 -13.98
C THR A 4 14.52 -3.41 -12.50
N VAL A 5 13.69 -4.18 -11.81
CA VAL A 5 13.52 -4.10 -10.38
C VAL A 5 13.87 -5.45 -9.78
N THR A 6 14.71 -5.46 -8.77
CA THR A 6 15.13 -6.69 -8.10
C THR A 6 14.50 -6.74 -6.71
N ILE A 7 13.85 -7.87 -6.42
CA ILE A 7 13.20 -8.13 -5.13
C ILE A 7 13.89 -9.33 -4.51
N GLU A 8 14.39 -9.21 -3.30
CA GLU A 8 14.97 -10.33 -2.58
C GLU A 8 13.96 -10.88 -1.57
N LEU A 9 13.49 -12.11 -1.80
CA LEU A 9 12.53 -12.79 -0.94
C LEU A 9 13.05 -14.19 -0.61
N PHE A 10 12.97 -14.54 0.67
CA PHE A 10 13.38 -15.87 1.16
C PHE A 10 14.82 -16.22 0.79
N GLY A 11 15.69 -15.20 0.82
CA GLY A 11 17.11 -15.39 0.51
C GLY A 11 17.42 -15.52 -0.96
N GLN A 12 16.48 -15.28 -1.86
CA GLN A 12 16.69 -15.38 -3.29
C GLN A 12 16.29 -14.09 -4.00
N PRO A 13 17.12 -13.60 -4.93
CA PRO A 13 16.77 -12.42 -5.72
C PRO A 13 15.85 -12.78 -6.88
N HIS A 14 14.90 -11.90 -7.15
CA HIS A 14 13.99 -12.02 -8.29
C HIS A 14 14.02 -10.70 -9.04
N THR A 15 14.30 -10.77 -10.35
CA THR A 15 14.43 -9.57 -11.17
C THR A 15 13.29 -9.52 -12.19
N PHE A 16 12.63 -8.37 -12.24
CA PHE A 16 11.51 -8.13 -13.14
C PHE A 16 11.76 -6.92 -14.01
N LYS A 17 11.17 -6.90 -15.19
CA LYS A 17 11.20 -5.72 -16.05
C LYS A 17 10.25 -4.67 -15.50
N ALA A 18 10.74 -3.45 -15.42
CA ALA A 18 9.95 -2.31 -14.96
C ALA A 18 9.32 -1.60 -16.16
N ASN A 19 8.03 -1.31 -16.07
CA ASN A 19 7.29 -0.63 -17.13
C ASN A 19 7.15 0.88 -16.90
N SER A 20 7.56 1.38 -15.73
CA SER A 20 7.41 2.77 -15.36
C SER A 20 8.69 3.26 -14.67
N GLU A 21 8.60 4.31 -13.88
CA GLU A 21 9.76 4.85 -13.18
C GLU A 21 10.33 3.84 -12.18
N VAL A 22 11.59 3.46 -12.39
CA VAL A 22 12.28 2.45 -11.57
C VAL A 22 12.24 2.80 -10.08
N THR A 23 12.37 4.09 -9.75
CA THR A 23 12.39 4.55 -8.36
C THR A 23 11.11 4.15 -7.63
N LYS A 24 9.96 4.40 -8.26
CA LYS A 24 8.67 4.06 -7.65
C LYS A 24 8.45 2.57 -7.53
N GLU A 25 8.85 1.82 -8.55
CA GLU A 25 8.71 0.37 -8.53
C GLU A 25 9.61 -0.25 -7.46
N GLN A 26 10.81 0.30 -7.26
CA GLN A 26 11.70 -0.17 -6.21
C GLN A 26 11.13 0.13 -4.82
N GLU A 27 10.51 1.28 -4.62
CA GLU A 27 9.85 1.61 -3.36
C GLU A 27 8.71 0.65 -3.04
N VAL A 28 7.92 0.31 -4.07
CA VAL A 28 6.83 -0.66 -3.91
C VAL A 28 7.39 -2.05 -3.60
N ALA A 29 8.47 -2.44 -4.27
CA ALA A 29 9.13 -3.71 -4.02
C ALA A 29 9.68 -3.79 -2.60
N ASP A 30 10.28 -2.71 -2.11
CA ASP A 30 10.79 -2.64 -0.74
C ASP A 30 9.67 -2.78 0.28
N LEU A 31 8.49 -2.24 -0.01
CA LEU A 31 7.32 -2.38 0.85
C LEU A 31 6.90 -3.85 0.96
N LEU A 32 6.90 -4.57 -0.15
CA LEU A 32 6.58 -5.99 -0.14
C LEU A 32 7.59 -6.78 0.69
N VAL A 33 8.87 -6.49 0.54
CA VAL A 33 9.93 -7.16 1.30
C VAL A 33 9.73 -6.95 2.80
N LYS A 34 9.43 -5.73 3.21
CA LYS A 34 9.17 -5.41 4.62
C LYS A 34 7.97 -6.17 5.15
N GLU A 35 6.89 -6.24 4.37
CA GLU A 35 5.67 -6.92 4.81
C GLU A 35 5.89 -8.43 4.92
N VAL A 36 6.64 -9.01 4.00
CA VAL A 36 7.00 -10.43 4.06
C VAL A 36 7.81 -10.72 5.33
N ALA A 37 8.79 -9.88 5.63
CA ALA A 37 9.60 -10.04 6.85
C ALA A 37 8.73 -9.95 8.11
N ARG A 38 7.77 -9.03 8.13
CA ARG A 38 6.85 -8.88 9.27
C ARG A 38 6.01 -10.14 9.47
N VAL A 39 5.46 -10.67 8.39
CA VAL A 39 4.64 -11.89 8.44
C VAL A 39 5.48 -13.09 8.88
N GLU A 40 6.69 -13.22 8.36
CA GLU A 40 7.60 -14.30 8.78
C GLU A 40 7.85 -14.26 10.29
N ASN A 41 8.12 -13.08 10.83
CA ASN A 41 8.37 -12.92 12.25
C ASN A 41 7.15 -13.29 13.09
N GLN A 42 5.96 -12.90 12.67
CA GLN A 42 4.72 -13.24 13.36
C GLN A 42 4.47 -14.75 13.35
N GLN A 43 4.73 -15.40 12.23
CA GLN A 43 4.49 -16.83 12.11
C GLN A 43 5.50 -17.65 12.89
N SER A 44 6.75 -17.22 12.97
CA SER A 44 7.75 -17.94 13.76
C SER A 44 7.41 -17.93 15.27
N GLU A 45 6.75 -16.89 15.76
CA GLU A 45 6.29 -16.82 17.14
C GLU A 45 5.19 -17.82 17.43
N GLN A 46 4.41 -18.19 16.42
CA GLN A 46 3.30 -19.12 16.57
C GLN A 46 3.68 -20.57 16.35
N SER A 47 4.94 -20.85 16.11
CA SER A 47 5.49 -22.20 15.92
C SER A 47 4.82 -23.00 14.79
N SER A 48 4.16 -22.36 13.86
CA SER A 48 3.53 -23.07 12.76
C SER A 48 4.42 -23.07 11.52
N ASN A 49 4.55 -24.25 10.89
CA ASN A 49 5.26 -24.37 9.63
C ASN A 49 4.37 -23.86 8.51
N ILE A 50 4.49 -22.58 8.22
CA ILE A 50 3.73 -22.00 7.13
C ILE A 50 4.62 -21.96 5.88
N SER A 51 4.05 -22.27 4.72
CA SER A 51 4.80 -22.29 3.47
C SER A 51 5.18 -20.88 3.03
N LYS A 52 6.24 -20.79 2.22
CA LYS A 52 6.67 -19.51 1.64
C LYS A 52 5.55 -18.86 0.83
N LEU A 53 4.81 -19.68 0.10
CA LEU A 53 3.68 -19.18 -0.70
C LEU A 53 2.60 -18.57 0.20
N ALA A 54 2.28 -19.23 1.31
CA ALA A 54 1.29 -18.73 2.25
C ALA A 54 1.74 -17.42 2.89
N ILE A 55 3.02 -17.30 3.23
CA ILE A 55 3.58 -16.06 3.76
C ILE A 55 3.43 -14.93 2.74
N LEU A 56 3.77 -15.21 1.49
CA LEU A 56 3.67 -14.23 0.42
C LEU A 56 2.22 -13.81 0.18
N MET A 57 1.29 -14.77 0.18
CA MET A 57 -0.13 -14.49 0.03
C MET A 57 -0.65 -13.62 1.17
N LEU A 58 -0.26 -13.92 2.39
CA LEU A 58 -0.68 -13.14 3.56
C LEU A 58 -0.11 -11.73 3.51
N ALA A 59 1.15 -11.59 3.13
CA ALA A 59 1.77 -10.28 2.97
C ALA A 59 1.03 -9.46 1.89
N ALA A 60 0.71 -10.08 0.77
CA ALA A 60 -0.03 -9.43 -0.30
C ALA A 60 -1.42 -9.00 0.14
N LEU A 61 -2.12 -9.84 0.91
CA LEU A 61 -3.43 -9.51 1.44
C LEU A 61 -3.37 -8.33 2.41
N ASN A 62 -2.35 -8.30 3.26
CA ASN A 62 -2.16 -7.20 4.20
C ASN A 62 -1.93 -5.87 3.46
N ILE A 63 -1.09 -5.89 2.44
CA ILE A 63 -0.82 -4.70 1.63
C ILE A 63 -2.08 -4.24 0.90
N ALA A 64 -2.80 -5.16 0.30
CA ALA A 64 -4.03 -4.85 -0.42
C ALA A 64 -5.08 -4.26 0.53
N ASN A 65 -5.19 -4.81 1.74
CA ASN A 65 -6.13 -4.31 2.74
C ASN A 65 -5.78 -2.88 3.17
N GLU A 66 -4.51 -2.61 3.45
CA GLU A 66 -4.07 -1.26 3.79
C GLU A 66 -4.34 -0.28 2.65
N ASN A 67 -4.10 -0.71 1.42
CA ASN A 67 -4.36 0.13 0.25
C ASN A 67 -5.85 0.47 0.14
N MET A 68 -6.72 -0.50 0.39
CA MET A 68 -8.16 -0.27 0.38
C MET A 68 -8.61 0.66 1.51
N GLU A 69 -8.02 0.51 2.69
CA GLU A 69 -8.31 1.40 3.82
C GLU A 69 -7.89 2.84 3.52
N LEU A 70 -6.70 3.01 2.93
CA LEU A 70 -6.22 4.33 2.55
C LEU A 70 -7.14 4.99 1.52
N LYS A 71 -7.60 4.21 0.54
CA LYS A 71 -8.53 4.71 -0.47
C LYS A 71 -9.86 5.12 0.16
N ARG A 72 -10.36 4.33 1.09
CA ARG A 72 -11.60 4.63 1.79
C ARG A 72 -11.46 5.90 2.62
N ASN A 73 -10.38 6.00 3.39
CA ASN A 73 -10.12 7.18 4.22
C ASN A 73 -9.96 8.43 3.36
N TYR A 74 -9.30 8.30 2.22
CA TYR A 74 -9.12 9.42 1.29
C TYR A 74 -10.46 9.87 0.73
N SER A 75 -11.33 8.93 0.35
CA SER A 75 -12.67 9.25 -0.15
C SER A 75 -13.51 9.94 0.91
N GLU A 76 -13.45 9.47 2.15
CA GLU A 76 -14.16 10.10 3.27
C GLU A 76 -13.64 11.50 3.54
N PHE A 77 -12.33 11.67 3.48
CA PHE A 77 -11.70 12.97 3.65
C PHE A 77 -12.16 13.95 2.57
N LEU A 78 -12.15 13.51 1.30
CA LEU A 78 -12.61 14.36 0.19
C LEU A 78 -14.07 14.74 0.35
N ARG A 79 -14.91 13.80 0.78
CA ARG A 79 -16.33 14.07 1.02
C ARG A 79 -16.50 15.11 2.12
N ASP A 80 -15.76 14.96 3.22
CA ASP A 80 -15.81 15.90 4.34
C ASP A 80 -15.36 17.30 3.92
N VAL A 81 -14.25 17.39 3.17
CA VAL A 81 -13.75 18.67 2.65
C VAL A 81 -14.78 19.31 1.73
N THR A 82 -15.37 18.52 0.83
CA THR A 82 -16.40 19.02 -0.09
C THR A 82 -17.60 19.56 0.66
N ASN A 83 -18.07 18.84 1.68
CA ASN A 83 -19.20 19.27 2.48
C ASN A 83 -18.90 20.56 3.24
N ARG A 84 -17.71 20.67 3.82
CA ARG A 84 -17.30 21.88 4.53
C ARG A 84 -17.17 23.07 3.59
N THR A 85 -16.63 22.86 2.42
CA THR A 85 -16.49 23.90 1.41
C THR A 85 -17.85 24.37 0.93
N SER A 86 -18.79 23.47 0.68
CA SER A 86 -20.15 23.81 0.27
C SER A 86 -20.85 24.63 1.34
N LYS A 87 -20.71 24.27 2.61
CA LYS A 87 -21.30 25.02 3.72
C LYS A 87 -20.72 26.43 3.82
N LEU A 88 -19.40 26.56 3.64
CA LEU A 88 -18.74 27.85 3.69
C LEU A 88 -19.21 28.76 2.56
N ILE A 89 -19.30 28.22 1.35
CA ILE A 89 -19.79 28.97 0.19
C ILE A 89 -21.22 29.43 0.42
N HIS A 90 -22.09 28.56 0.94
CA HIS A 90 -23.47 28.91 1.25
C HIS A 90 -23.56 30.04 2.28
N THR A 91 -22.73 29.95 3.33
CA THR A 91 -22.68 30.98 4.37
C THR A 91 -22.23 32.32 3.79
N LEU A 92 -21.23 32.33 2.92
CA LEU A 92 -20.78 33.55 2.27
C LEU A 92 -21.81 34.15 1.36
N ASP A 93 -22.55 33.32 0.60
CA ASP A 93 -23.64 33.80 -0.25
C ASP A 93 -24.74 34.47 0.57
N VAL A 94 -25.13 33.87 1.69
CA VAL A 94 -26.14 34.44 2.59
C VAL A 94 -25.67 35.76 3.20
N THR A 95 -24.37 35.84 3.52
CA THR A 95 -23.80 37.05 4.11
C THR A 95 -23.72 38.21 3.12
N VAL A 96 -23.47 37.92 1.85
CA VAL A 96 -23.30 38.92 0.81
C VAL A 96 -24.66 39.47 0.34
N GLN A 97 -25.72 38.69 0.44
CA GLN A 97 -27.06 39.13 0.12
C GLN A 97 -27.64 39.97 1.25
#